data_0f90049fa84060d0f4239ec9ab457bfd
#
_entry.id   0f90049fa84060d0f4239ec9ab457bfd
#
_cell.length_a   1.000
_cell.length_b   1.000
_cell.length_c   1.000
_cell.angle_alpha   90.00
_cell.angle_beta   90.00
_cell.angle_gamma   90.00
#
_symmetry.space_group_name_H-M   'P 1'
#
loop_
_entity.id
_entity.type
_entity.pdbx_description
1 polymer ?
#
loop_
_entity_poly.entity_id
_entity_poly.type
_entity_poly.pdbx_seq_one_letter_code
_entity_poly.pdbx_strand_id
1 'polypeptide(L)'
;MSFDLPHLSQTDPAVAQAIRDELNRQRNKLELIASENFTSAAVLEATGSIMTNKYAEGYPGKRYYGGCEFVDVVEDIAIECAKKLFGAEHANVQPHSGSQANAGVYLAMLQPGDTILGLNLAAGGHLTHGHKMSFSGKTYN
;
A
#
# COMPACT_ATOMS: atom_id res chain seq x y z
N MET A 1 2.64 3.16 24.09
CA MET A 1 1.89 2.05 23.49
C MET A 1 2.65 0.78 23.81
N SER A 2 2.07 -0.18 24.52
CA SER A 2 2.64 -1.51 24.67
C SER A 2 2.12 -2.35 23.51
N PHE A 3 3.00 -2.93 22.73
CA PHE A 3 2.61 -3.92 21.72
C PHE A 3 2.50 -5.26 22.44
N ASP A 4 1.30 -5.61 22.84
CA ASP A 4 1.03 -6.93 23.40
C ASP A 4 0.80 -7.92 22.25
N LEU A 5 1.62 -8.96 22.18
CA LEU A 5 1.59 -9.97 21.11
C LEU A 5 1.40 -11.37 21.72
N PRO A 6 0.31 -11.62 22.46
CA PRO A 6 0.17 -12.85 23.25
C PRO A 6 0.20 -14.12 22.40
N HIS A 7 -0.49 -14.13 21.27
CA HIS A 7 -0.55 -15.28 20.38
C HIS A 7 0.76 -15.48 19.62
N LEU A 8 1.31 -14.41 19.06
CA LEU A 8 2.56 -14.46 18.30
C LEU A 8 3.73 -14.85 19.19
N SER A 9 3.78 -14.36 20.42
CA SER A 9 4.83 -14.71 21.40
C SER A 9 4.85 -16.20 21.74
N GLN A 10 3.71 -16.88 21.67
CA GLN A 10 3.61 -18.32 21.89
C GLN A 10 3.91 -19.13 20.62
N THR A 11 3.49 -18.63 19.47
CA THR A 11 3.60 -19.37 18.19
C THR A 11 4.96 -19.18 17.54
N ASP A 12 5.47 -17.94 17.52
CA ASP A 12 6.77 -17.58 16.96
C ASP A 12 7.45 -16.51 17.83
N PRO A 13 8.16 -16.92 18.86
CA PRO A 13 8.85 -16.00 19.76
C PRO A 13 9.91 -15.14 19.06
N ALA A 14 10.53 -15.63 17.98
CA ALA A 14 11.58 -14.90 17.27
C ALA A 14 10.98 -13.70 16.51
N VAL A 15 9.87 -13.89 15.82
CA VAL A 15 9.15 -12.79 15.14
C VAL A 15 8.59 -11.80 16.19
N ALA A 16 8.02 -12.30 17.29
CA ALA A 16 7.53 -11.43 18.36
C ALA A 16 8.65 -10.57 18.95
N GLN A 17 9.86 -11.13 19.10
CA GLN A 17 11.02 -10.38 19.58
C GLN A 17 11.47 -9.33 18.55
N ALA A 18 11.55 -9.68 17.27
CA ALA A 18 11.91 -8.74 16.20
C ALA A 18 10.95 -7.53 16.14
N ILE A 19 9.65 -7.74 16.34
CA ILE A 19 8.66 -6.64 16.41
C ILE A 19 8.92 -5.74 17.62
N ARG A 20 9.25 -6.30 18.79
CA ARG A 20 9.61 -5.52 19.97
C ARG A 20 10.90 -4.72 19.77
N ASP A 21 11.89 -5.32 19.13
CA ASP A 21 13.16 -4.66 18.84
C ASP A 21 12.97 -3.51 17.83
N GLU A 22 12.14 -3.71 16.82
CA GLU A 22 11.78 -2.65 15.88
C GLU A 22 11.01 -1.51 16.56
N LEU A 23 10.07 -1.82 17.46
CA LEU A 23 9.40 -0.80 18.25
C LEU A 23 10.41 0.03 19.08
N ASN A 24 11.40 -0.63 19.68
CA ASN A 24 12.46 0.04 20.41
C ASN A 24 13.35 0.88 19.50
N ARG A 25 13.66 0.38 18.29
CA ARG A 25 14.40 1.16 17.29
C ARG A 25 13.65 2.44 16.95
N GLN A 26 12.37 2.34 16.61
CA GLN A 26 11.55 3.51 16.23
C GLN A 26 11.43 4.54 17.36
N ARG A 27 11.42 4.11 18.62
CA ARG A 27 11.33 5.01 19.78
C ARG A 27 12.63 5.73 20.10
N ASN A 28 13.76 5.11 19.79
CA ASN A 28 15.07 5.55 20.27
C ASN A 28 16.01 6.05 19.17
N LYS A 29 15.58 6.01 17.91
CA LYS A 29 16.35 6.48 16.76
C LYS A 29 15.58 7.58 16.03
N LEU A 30 16.32 8.50 15.42
CA LEU A 30 15.76 9.47 14.51
C LEU A 30 15.54 8.82 13.13
N GLU A 31 14.32 8.94 12.62
CA GLU A 31 14.01 8.51 11.27
C GLU A 31 14.27 9.67 10.30
N LEU A 32 15.21 9.47 9.37
CA LEU A 32 15.61 10.47 8.38
C LEU A 32 15.22 10.10 6.96
N ILE A 33 14.50 9.00 6.76
CA ILE A 33 13.98 8.61 5.45
C ILE A 33 12.65 9.34 5.23
N ALA A 34 12.66 10.31 4.31
CA ALA A 34 11.52 11.21 4.09
C ALA A 34 10.22 10.51 3.62
N SER A 35 10.32 9.30 3.08
CA SER A 35 9.18 8.51 2.63
C SER A 35 8.57 7.62 3.72
N GLU A 36 9.17 7.53 4.89
CA GLU A 36 8.62 6.75 6.01
C GLU A 36 7.63 7.57 6.83
N ASN A 37 6.60 6.89 7.35
CA ASN A 37 5.56 7.49 8.16
C ASN A 37 5.13 6.55 9.28
N PHE A 38 5.08 7.07 10.50
CA PHE A 38 4.57 6.31 11.65
C PHE A 38 3.05 6.24 11.57
N THR A 39 2.52 5.04 11.38
CA THR A 39 1.07 4.83 11.30
C THR A 39 0.41 4.95 12.68
N SER A 40 -0.87 5.31 12.68
CA SER A 40 -1.67 5.29 13.92
C SER A 40 -1.98 3.86 14.38
N ALA A 41 -2.32 3.71 15.66
CA ALA A 41 -2.77 2.42 16.20
C ALA A 41 -3.99 1.88 15.43
N ALA A 42 -4.91 2.75 15.04
CA ALA A 42 -6.10 2.37 14.27
C ALA A 42 -5.76 1.74 12.90
N VAL A 43 -4.74 2.25 12.21
CA VAL A 43 -4.25 1.65 10.96
C VAL A 43 -3.70 0.25 11.20
N LEU A 44 -2.90 0.06 12.27
CA LEU A 44 -2.35 -1.25 12.62
C LEU A 44 -3.44 -2.25 12.99
N GLU A 45 -4.45 -1.82 13.76
CA GLU A 45 -5.61 -2.65 14.12
C GLU A 45 -6.41 -3.07 12.88
N ALA A 46 -6.68 -2.16 11.97
CA ALA A 46 -7.41 -2.46 10.74
C ALA A 46 -6.64 -3.42 9.84
N THR A 47 -5.33 -3.19 9.66
CA THR A 47 -4.45 -4.02 8.82
C THR A 47 -4.31 -5.45 9.36
N GLY A 48 -4.23 -5.60 10.68
CA GLY A 48 -4.11 -6.90 11.36
C GLY A 48 -5.45 -7.56 11.71
N SER A 49 -6.56 -7.12 11.13
CA SER A 49 -7.90 -7.62 11.45
C SER A 49 -8.25 -8.91 10.71
N ILE A 50 -9.41 -9.50 11.09
CA ILE A 50 -9.97 -10.68 10.41
C ILE A 50 -10.31 -10.47 8.93
N MET A 51 -10.34 -9.22 8.47
CA MET A 51 -10.53 -8.90 7.05
C MET A 51 -9.42 -9.48 6.17
N THR A 52 -8.24 -9.73 6.72
CA THR A 52 -7.15 -10.45 6.07
C THR A 52 -7.57 -11.83 5.53
N ASN A 53 -8.58 -12.47 6.13
CA ASN A 53 -9.07 -13.78 5.72
C ASN A 53 -9.95 -13.74 4.47
N LYS A 54 -10.43 -12.54 4.07
CA LYS A 54 -11.43 -12.42 3.00
C LYS A 54 -10.79 -12.17 1.66
N TYR A 55 -11.01 -13.09 0.73
CA TYR A 55 -10.69 -12.91 -0.69
C TYR A 55 -11.81 -12.12 -1.37
N ALA A 56 -11.49 -10.92 -1.90
CA ALA A 56 -12.46 -9.93 -2.38
C ALA A 56 -12.13 -9.41 -3.79
N GLU A 57 -11.90 -10.33 -4.74
CA GLU A 57 -11.64 -9.98 -6.14
C GLU A 57 -12.85 -9.27 -6.76
N GLY A 58 -12.59 -8.24 -7.55
CA GLY A 58 -13.59 -7.34 -8.13
C GLY A 58 -13.68 -6.02 -7.37
N TYR A 59 -14.82 -5.35 -7.46
CA TYR A 59 -15.07 -4.04 -6.85
C TYR A 59 -16.30 -4.08 -5.95
N PRO A 60 -16.53 -3.12 -5.07
CA PRO A 60 -17.72 -3.04 -4.24
C PRO A 60 -19.00 -3.21 -5.06
N GLY A 61 -19.89 -4.11 -4.63
CA GLY A 61 -21.11 -4.46 -5.33
C GLY A 61 -20.94 -5.26 -6.63
N LYS A 62 -19.70 -5.53 -7.05
CA LYS A 62 -19.36 -6.28 -8.29
C LYS A 62 -18.23 -7.27 -8.01
N ARG A 63 -18.39 -8.11 -7.01
CA ARG A 63 -17.41 -9.13 -6.62
C ARG A 63 -17.61 -10.43 -7.37
N TYR A 64 -16.53 -11.16 -7.57
CA TYR A 64 -16.57 -12.52 -8.14
C TYR A 64 -17.02 -13.57 -7.14
N TYR A 65 -16.91 -13.29 -5.83
CA TYR A 65 -17.23 -14.22 -4.75
C TYR A 65 -18.20 -13.60 -3.74
N GLY A 66 -18.97 -14.45 -3.09
CA GLY A 66 -19.89 -14.03 -2.03
C GLY A 66 -19.18 -13.68 -0.70
N GLY A 67 -19.94 -13.13 0.26
CA GLY A 67 -19.44 -12.78 1.59
C GLY A 67 -18.59 -11.51 1.64
N CYS A 68 -18.77 -10.61 0.69
CA CYS A 68 -17.99 -9.37 0.57
C CYS A 68 -18.70 -8.14 1.12
N GLU A 69 -19.88 -8.28 1.67
CA GLU A 69 -20.73 -7.17 2.14
C GLU A 69 -20.04 -6.22 3.12
N PHE A 70 -19.16 -6.73 3.97
CA PHE A 70 -18.46 -5.90 4.96
C PHE A 70 -17.12 -5.34 4.43
N VAL A 71 -16.42 -6.08 3.58
CA VAL A 71 -15.22 -5.53 2.92
C VAL A 71 -15.59 -4.46 1.89
N ASP A 72 -16.77 -4.57 1.27
CA ASP A 72 -17.30 -3.53 0.39
C ASP A 72 -17.50 -2.22 1.15
N VAL A 73 -18.08 -2.26 2.35
CA VAL A 73 -18.22 -1.07 3.19
C VAL A 73 -16.89 -0.39 3.48
N VAL A 74 -15.86 -1.16 3.79
CA VAL A 74 -14.52 -0.61 4.09
C VAL A 74 -13.88 -0.01 2.84
N GLU A 75 -14.00 -0.67 1.69
CA GLU A 75 -13.47 -0.17 0.43
C GLU A 75 -14.20 1.09 -0.03
N ASP A 76 -15.53 1.15 0.08
CA ASP A 76 -16.33 2.34 -0.24
C ASP A 76 -15.94 3.53 0.65
N ILE A 77 -15.76 3.32 1.95
CA ILE A 77 -15.26 4.37 2.86
C ILE A 77 -13.90 4.88 2.41
N ALA A 78 -12.98 3.99 2.05
CA ALA A 78 -11.65 4.37 1.59
C ALA A 78 -11.70 5.17 0.28
N ILE A 79 -12.55 4.75 -0.67
CA ILE A 79 -12.78 5.47 -1.93
C ILE A 79 -13.30 6.88 -1.67
N GLU A 80 -14.34 7.02 -0.85
CA GLU A 80 -14.93 8.33 -0.55
C GLU A 80 -13.96 9.23 0.23
N CYS A 81 -13.18 8.68 1.14
CA CYS A 81 -12.12 9.43 1.84
C CYS A 81 -11.04 9.92 0.86
N ALA A 82 -10.58 9.07 -0.05
CA ALA A 82 -9.59 9.45 -1.06
C ALA A 82 -10.14 10.54 -1.99
N LYS A 83 -11.36 10.39 -2.50
CA LYS A 83 -12.04 11.40 -3.34
C LYS A 83 -12.13 12.75 -2.62
N LYS A 84 -12.55 12.74 -1.37
CA LYS A 84 -12.67 13.95 -0.55
C LYS A 84 -11.31 14.61 -0.28
N LEU A 85 -10.30 13.81 0.03
CA LEU A 85 -8.96 14.30 0.36
C LEU A 85 -8.28 14.98 -0.82
N PHE A 86 -8.43 14.41 -2.01
CA PHE A 86 -7.78 14.88 -3.24
C PHE A 86 -8.68 15.74 -4.14
N GLY A 87 -9.95 15.95 -3.78
CA GLY A 87 -10.91 16.64 -4.62
C GLY A 87 -11.17 15.91 -5.96
N ALA A 88 -11.05 14.59 -5.96
CA ALA A 88 -11.14 13.76 -7.14
C ALA A 88 -12.58 13.26 -7.37
N GLU A 89 -12.97 13.12 -8.64
CA GLU A 89 -14.26 12.53 -9.01
C GLU A 89 -14.26 11.01 -8.82
N HIS A 90 -13.10 10.38 -9.05
CA HIS A 90 -12.90 8.93 -8.96
C HIS A 90 -11.65 8.58 -8.16
N ALA A 91 -11.66 7.45 -7.49
CA ALA A 91 -10.50 6.89 -6.80
C ALA A 91 -10.52 5.36 -6.89
N ASN A 92 -9.34 4.77 -7.02
CA ASN A 92 -9.12 3.34 -6.87
C ASN A 92 -8.14 3.13 -5.71
N VAL A 93 -8.57 2.41 -4.69
CA VAL A 93 -7.80 2.19 -3.45
C VAL A 93 -7.22 0.79 -3.34
N GLN A 94 -7.35 -0.03 -4.39
CA GLN A 94 -6.90 -1.42 -4.39
C GLN A 94 -5.39 -1.62 -4.62
N PRO A 95 -4.61 -0.73 -5.28
CA PRO A 95 -3.19 -0.95 -5.44
C PRO A 95 -2.50 -1.13 -4.09
N HIS A 96 -1.71 -2.21 -3.95
CA HIS A 96 -0.97 -2.50 -2.72
C HIS A 96 0.29 -1.64 -2.53
N SER A 97 0.69 -0.89 -3.57
CA SER A 97 1.88 -0.05 -3.54
C SER A 97 1.80 1.06 -4.58
N GLY A 98 2.60 2.12 -4.41
CA GLY A 98 2.76 3.15 -5.43
C GLY A 98 3.28 2.61 -6.76
N SER A 99 4.13 1.58 -6.73
CA SER A 99 4.61 0.92 -7.95
C SER A 99 3.49 0.25 -8.72
N GLN A 100 2.56 -0.42 -8.04
CA GLN A 100 1.39 -1.03 -8.68
C GLN A 100 0.43 0.05 -9.21
N ALA A 101 0.21 1.12 -8.45
CA ALA A 101 -0.63 2.24 -8.89
C ALA A 101 -0.09 2.87 -10.18
N ASN A 102 1.21 3.16 -10.23
CA ASN A 102 1.86 3.69 -11.44
C ASN A 102 1.79 2.70 -12.61
N ALA A 103 2.00 1.40 -12.37
CA ALA A 103 1.86 0.38 -13.39
C ALA A 103 0.43 0.34 -13.96
N GLY A 104 -0.58 0.46 -13.11
CA GLY A 104 -1.99 0.54 -13.52
C GLY A 104 -2.26 1.74 -14.43
N VAL A 105 -1.71 2.91 -14.11
CA VAL A 105 -1.83 4.11 -14.94
C VAL A 105 -1.17 3.89 -16.31
N TYR A 106 0.05 3.38 -16.35
CA TYR A 106 0.74 3.11 -17.61
C TYR A 106 -0.02 2.10 -18.49
N LEU A 107 -0.49 1.01 -17.89
CA LEU A 107 -1.27 0.00 -18.62
C LEU A 107 -2.60 0.53 -19.17
N ALA A 108 -3.20 1.50 -18.49
CA ALA A 108 -4.44 2.13 -18.96
C ALA A 108 -4.23 3.14 -20.09
N MET A 109 -3.06 3.80 -20.13
CA MET A 109 -2.82 4.95 -21.00
C MET A 109 -1.87 4.67 -22.16
N LEU A 110 -1.03 3.63 -22.07
CA LEU A 110 0.11 3.41 -22.97
C LEU A 110 0.15 1.98 -23.47
N GLN A 111 0.85 1.81 -24.60
CA GLN A 111 1.25 0.51 -25.13
C GLN A 111 2.74 0.26 -24.82
N PRO A 112 3.19 -1.00 -24.69
CA PRO A 112 4.60 -1.31 -24.61
C PRO A 112 5.42 -0.66 -25.73
N GLY A 113 6.49 0.05 -25.38
CA GLY A 113 7.31 0.80 -26.31
C GLY A 113 6.94 2.27 -26.49
N ASP A 114 5.82 2.72 -25.95
CA ASP A 114 5.50 4.14 -25.90
C ASP A 114 6.52 4.93 -25.07
N THR A 115 6.61 6.23 -25.32
CA THR A 115 7.59 7.09 -24.63
C THR A 115 6.96 7.74 -23.40
N ILE A 116 7.66 7.68 -22.27
CA ILE A 116 7.33 8.40 -21.06
C ILE A 116 8.40 9.43 -20.73
N LEU A 117 7.99 10.57 -20.22
CA LEU A 117 8.89 11.59 -19.69
C LEU A 117 8.86 11.53 -18.16
N GLY A 118 9.94 11.04 -17.57
CA GLY A 118 10.11 10.93 -16.12
C GLY A 118 11.25 11.79 -15.61
N LEU A 119 11.14 12.28 -14.37
CA LEU A 119 12.22 12.96 -13.70
C LEU A 119 13.33 11.97 -13.32
N ASN A 120 14.57 12.34 -13.56
CA ASN A 120 15.72 11.50 -13.18
C ASN A 120 15.73 11.26 -11.67
N LEU A 121 16.11 10.05 -11.23
CA LEU A 121 16.16 9.65 -9.83
C LEU A 121 16.99 10.61 -8.98
N ALA A 122 18.16 11.02 -9.47
CA ALA A 122 19.04 11.97 -8.78
C ALA A 122 18.46 13.39 -8.67
N ALA A 123 17.43 13.71 -9.45
CA ALA A 123 16.74 14.99 -9.45
C ALA A 123 15.38 14.93 -8.72
N GLY A 124 15.10 13.86 -7.96
CA GLY A 124 13.87 13.68 -7.22
C GLY A 124 12.82 12.80 -7.89
N GLY A 125 13.15 12.12 -8.99
CA GLY A 125 12.30 11.12 -9.62
C GLY A 125 12.15 9.85 -8.78
N HIS A 126 11.28 8.97 -9.22
CA HIS A 126 11.08 7.66 -8.60
C HIS A 126 11.50 6.56 -9.56
N LEU A 127 11.87 5.39 -9.03
CA LEU A 127 12.23 4.23 -9.85
C LEU A 127 11.13 3.85 -10.85
N THR A 128 9.86 3.99 -10.47
CA THR A 128 8.70 3.68 -11.31
C THR A 128 8.40 4.74 -12.38
N HIS A 129 9.20 5.81 -12.48
CA HIS A 129 9.06 6.85 -13.51
C HIS A 129 10.02 6.63 -14.69
N GLY A 130 10.14 5.39 -15.17
CA GLY A 130 10.96 5.06 -16.35
C GLY A 130 12.41 4.67 -16.04
N HIS A 131 12.79 4.46 -14.79
CA HIS A 131 14.14 4.02 -14.47
C HIS A 131 14.43 2.63 -15.07
N LYS A 132 15.56 2.46 -15.73
CA LYS A 132 15.94 1.25 -16.49
C LYS A 132 15.87 -0.06 -15.69
N MET A 133 16.02 0.00 -14.38
CA MET A 133 15.93 -1.19 -13.51
C MET A 133 14.51 -1.54 -13.11
N SER A 134 13.55 -0.64 -13.30
CA SER A 134 12.15 -0.85 -12.95
C SER A 134 11.35 -1.44 -14.13
N PHE A 135 10.14 -1.92 -13.81
CA PHE A 135 9.15 -2.33 -14.80
C PHE A 135 8.94 -1.25 -15.87
N SER A 136 8.73 0.00 -15.46
CA SER A 136 8.42 1.09 -16.39
C SER A 136 9.52 1.32 -17.41
N GLY A 137 10.80 1.33 -16.99
CA GLY A 137 11.93 1.54 -17.91
C GLY A 137 12.32 0.30 -18.72
N LYS A 138 11.71 -0.86 -18.47
CA LYS A 138 11.86 -2.08 -19.29
C LYS A 138 10.72 -2.21 -20.32
N THR A 139 9.60 -1.58 -20.08
CA THR A 139 8.39 -1.69 -20.91
C THR A 139 8.23 -0.50 -21.83
N TYR A 140 8.62 0.68 -21.38
CA TYR A 140 8.44 1.96 -22.08
C TYR A 140 9.79 2.63 -22.39
N ASN A 141 9.79 3.51 -23.39
CA ASN A 141 10.96 4.32 -23.78
C ASN A 141 11.01 5.65 -23.04
#